data_08ff427babb789adc3a8192334161a69
#
_entry.id   08ff427babb789adc3a8192334161a69
#
_cell.length_a   1.000
_cell.length_b   1.000
_cell.length_c   1.000
_cell.angle_alpha   90.00
_cell.angle_beta   90.00
_cell.angle_gamma   90.00
#
_symmetry.space_group_name_H-M   'P 1'
#
loop_
_entity.id
_entity.type
_entity.pdbx_description
1 polymer ?
#
loop_
_entity_poly.entity_id
_entity_poly.type
_entity_poly.pdbx_seq_one_letter_code
_entity_poly.pdbx_strand_id
1 'polypeptide(L)'
;MPIRTFIFDFDGTILDTESQDFVVVDEMWKAHDQVLELTEWRTGLGTTGGFNAYDALEARLGRSIDRAHWKAHNHQRLLEHCSTQPIRPGVHALFDYAIAHGITLTVGSSGNREWVHRWLHEHGIFHLFATIVTSNDVSAVKPSPEIFLTVAANVAAHPADCLVFEDSAHGVTAANRAGMRSVAVPIPSLVDAWMPDSALRLRTLADITPAELVARAAAAPLPSATA
;
A
#
# COMPACT_ATOMS: atom_id res chain seq x y z
N MET A 1 -24.37 5.02 0.70
CA MET A 1 -24.34 4.11 1.85
C MET A 1 -23.30 4.62 2.84
N PRO A 2 -23.49 4.47 4.16
CA PRO A 2 -22.51 4.93 5.14
C PRO A 2 -21.24 4.08 5.07
N ILE A 3 -20.07 4.70 5.20
CA ILE A 3 -18.80 4.00 5.36
C ILE A 3 -18.75 3.43 6.78
N ARG A 4 -18.48 2.13 6.92
CA ARG A 4 -18.45 1.40 8.20
C ARG A 4 -17.12 0.71 8.46
N THR A 5 -16.29 0.55 7.42
CA THR A 5 -15.00 -0.12 7.51
C THR A 5 -13.95 0.67 6.73
N PHE A 6 -12.83 0.96 7.38
CA PHE A 6 -11.63 1.45 6.72
C PHE A 6 -10.68 0.28 6.48
N ILE A 7 -10.24 0.13 5.26
CA ILE A 7 -9.23 -0.84 4.87
C ILE A 7 -7.99 -0.07 4.44
N PHE A 8 -6.94 -0.15 5.23
CA PHE A 8 -5.67 0.45 4.86
C PHE A 8 -4.80 -0.58 4.14
N ASP A 9 -4.25 -0.20 2.99
CA ASP A 9 -2.99 -0.79 2.57
C ASP A 9 -1.90 -0.44 3.58
N PHE A 10 -0.80 -1.21 3.59
CA PHE A 10 0.29 -0.98 4.54
C PHE A 10 1.46 -0.23 3.91
N ASP A 11 2.10 -0.83 2.89
CA ASP A 11 3.33 -0.32 2.29
C ASP A 11 3.06 0.91 1.42
N GLY A 12 3.72 2.03 1.72
CA GLY A 12 3.43 3.29 1.03
C GLY A 12 2.15 4.00 1.51
N THR A 13 1.28 3.35 2.29
CA THR A 13 0.01 3.93 2.78
C THR A 13 0.04 4.27 4.28
N ILE A 14 0.26 3.30 5.16
CA ILE A 14 0.44 3.54 6.60
C ILE A 14 1.87 4.02 6.88
N LEU A 15 2.86 3.31 6.32
CA LEU A 15 4.28 3.59 6.45
C LEU A 15 4.89 3.78 5.06
N ASP A 16 5.75 4.75 4.87
CA ASP A 16 6.43 4.97 3.58
C ASP A 16 7.63 4.00 3.43
N THR A 17 7.33 2.75 3.25
CA THR A 17 8.30 1.68 2.98
C THR A 17 8.74 1.67 1.52
N GLU A 18 7.88 2.12 0.62
CA GLU A 18 8.10 2.10 -0.82
C GLU A 18 9.19 3.10 -1.24
N SER A 19 9.16 4.34 -0.72
CA SER A 19 10.27 5.27 -0.99
C SER A 19 11.60 4.74 -0.45
N GLN A 20 11.58 4.00 0.67
CA GLN A 20 12.78 3.42 1.26
C GLN A 20 13.31 2.23 0.42
N ASP A 21 12.40 1.41 -0.11
CA ASP A 21 12.78 0.32 -1.03
C ASP A 21 13.43 0.88 -2.29
N PHE A 22 12.87 1.93 -2.89
CA PHE A 22 13.48 2.60 -4.05
C PHE A 22 14.91 3.05 -3.75
N VAL A 23 15.14 3.72 -2.61
CA VAL A 23 16.48 4.19 -2.21
C VAL A 23 17.46 3.04 -2.10
N VAL A 24 17.08 1.96 -1.43
CA VAL A 24 17.93 0.79 -1.20
C VAL A 24 18.23 0.04 -2.51
N VAL A 25 17.24 -0.11 -3.38
CA VAL A 25 17.42 -0.75 -4.69
C VAL A 25 18.29 0.12 -5.60
N ASP A 26 18.15 1.44 -5.57
CA ASP A 26 18.97 2.38 -6.33
C ASP A 26 20.44 2.38 -5.85
N GLU A 27 20.70 2.20 -4.53
CA GLU A 27 22.06 1.95 -4.01
C GLU A 27 22.71 0.73 -4.67
N MET A 28 21.99 -0.39 -4.80
CA MET A 28 22.47 -1.59 -5.50
C MET A 28 22.78 -1.30 -6.99
N TRP A 29 21.91 -0.58 -7.68
CA TRP A 29 22.10 -0.23 -9.09
C TRP A 29 23.33 0.67 -9.27
N LYS A 30 23.49 1.66 -8.44
CA LYS A 30 24.65 2.58 -8.43
C LYS A 30 25.97 1.86 -8.14
N ALA A 31 25.95 0.83 -7.27
CA ALA A 31 27.14 0.00 -7.02
C ALA A 31 27.60 -0.80 -8.25
N HIS A 32 26.76 -0.88 -9.28
CA HIS A 32 27.06 -1.49 -10.56
C HIS A 32 27.16 -0.47 -11.71
N ASP A 33 27.34 0.83 -11.38
CA ASP A 33 27.40 1.93 -12.36
C ASP A 33 26.14 2.02 -13.25
N GLN A 34 24.97 1.64 -12.71
CA GLN A 34 23.68 1.71 -13.39
C GLN A 34 22.75 2.72 -12.71
N VAL A 35 21.75 3.20 -13.45
CA VAL A 35 20.70 4.11 -12.98
C VAL A 35 19.38 3.38 -12.96
N LEU A 36 18.71 3.37 -11.82
CA LEU A 36 17.35 2.88 -11.69
C LEU A 36 16.36 4.00 -11.99
N GLU A 37 15.57 3.85 -13.04
CA GLU A 37 14.54 4.82 -13.38
C GLU A 37 13.29 4.60 -12.51
N LEU A 38 12.82 5.67 -11.86
CA LEU A 38 11.61 5.65 -11.04
C LEU A 38 10.38 5.15 -11.84
N THR A 39 10.33 5.46 -13.13
CA THR A 39 9.27 5.02 -14.05
C THR A 39 9.25 3.51 -14.31
N GLU A 40 10.39 2.83 -14.21
CA GLU A 40 10.48 1.38 -14.29
C GLU A 40 10.11 0.75 -12.94
N TRP A 41 10.74 1.22 -11.86
CA TRP A 41 10.54 0.69 -10.52
C TRP A 41 9.07 0.73 -10.07
N ARG A 42 8.36 1.84 -10.33
CA ARG A 42 6.95 2.00 -9.95
C ARG A 42 6.00 0.96 -10.53
N THR A 43 6.38 0.24 -11.59
CA THR A 43 5.54 -0.81 -12.19
C THR A 43 5.44 -2.06 -11.33
N GLY A 44 6.30 -2.18 -10.30
CA GLY A 44 6.26 -3.24 -9.30
C GLY A 44 5.47 -2.91 -8.04
N LEU A 45 5.06 -1.65 -7.85
CA LEU A 45 4.42 -1.21 -6.61
C LEU A 45 3.07 -1.88 -6.37
N GLY A 46 2.83 -2.23 -5.11
CA GLY A 46 1.56 -2.81 -4.66
C GLY A 46 1.30 -4.24 -5.12
N THR A 47 2.25 -4.91 -5.78
CA THR A 47 2.12 -6.28 -6.27
C THR A 47 3.41 -7.08 -6.12
N THR A 48 3.31 -8.41 -6.13
CA THR A 48 4.49 -9.31 -6.09
C THR A 48 4.95 -9.80 -7.46
N GLY A 49 4.28 -9.46 -8.55
CA GLY A 49 4.56 -9.96 -9.90
C GLY A 49 5.01 -8.89 -10.90
N GLY A 50 5.33 -7.67 -10.43
CA GLY A 50 5.72 -6.55 -11.26
C GLY A 50 7.21 -6.50 -11.58
N PHE A 51 7.79 -5.29 -11.60
CA PHE A 51 9.20 -5.05 -11.88
C PHE A 51 10.11 -5.82 -10.90
N ASN A 52 11.07 -6.57 -11.46
CA ASN A 52 12.10 -7.23 -10.67
C ASN A 52 13.45 -6.53 -10.89
N ALA A 53 13.90 -5.80 -9.87
CA ALA A 53 15.11 -4.98 -9.95
C ALA A 53 16.39 -5.80 -10.20
N TYR A 54 16.44 -7.06 -9.77
CA TYR A 54 17.59 -7.95 -9.98
C TYR A 54 17.64 -8.43 -11.43
N ASP A 55 16.50 -8.87 -11.96
CA ASP A 55 16.41 -9.33 -13.35
C ASP A 55 16.74 -8.19 -14.33
N ALA A 56 16.20 -7.00 -14.06
CA ALA A 56 16.43 -5.82 -14.87
C ALA A 56 17.90 -5.37 -14.84
N LEU A 57 18.52 -5.39 -13.65
CA LEU A 57 19.94 -5.03 -13.49
C LEU A 57 20.85 -6.02 -14.24
N GLU A 58 20.63 -7.33 -14.07
CA GLU A 58 21.42 -8.36 -14.79
C GLU A 58 21.25 -8.27 -16.30
N ALA A 59 20.04 -7.98 -16.78
CA ALA A 59 19.79 -7.76 -18.20
C ALA A 59 20.59 -6.57 -18.75
N ARG A 60 20.68 -5.46 -18.00
CA ARG A 60 21.49 -4.30 -18.39
C ARG A 60 22.98 -4.58 -18.37
N LEU A 61 23.44 -5.36 -17.39
CA LEU A 61 24.86 -5.70 -17.23
C LEU A 61 25.32 -6.79 -18.21
N GLY A 62 24.40 -7.57 -18.79
CA GLY A 62 24.71 -8.76 -19.60
C GLY A 62 25.40 -9.87 -18.80
N ARG A 63 25.31 -9.86 -17.46
CA ARG A 63 25.89 -10.85 -16.55
C ARG A 63 25.09 -10.95 -15.25
N SER A 64 25.22 -12.07 -14.57
CA SER A 64 24.66 -12.26 -13.23
C SER A 64 25.40 -11.45 -12.18
N ILE A 65 24.67 -11.09 -11.12
CA ILE A 65 25.19 -10.48 -9.90
C ILE A 65 25.10 -11.50 -8.73
N ASP A 66 25.75 -11.21 -7.62
CA ASP A 66 25.56 -11.99 -6.38
C ASP A 66 24.23 -11.61 -5.73
N ARG A 67 23.15 -12.26 -6.23
CA ARG A 67 21.80 -12.00 -5.72
C ARG A 67 21.63 -12.34 -4.24
N ALA A 68 22.37 -13.34 -3.72
CA ALA A 68 22.28 -13.72 -2.33
C ALA A 68 22.80 -12.59 -1.44
N HIS A 69 23.98 -12.07 -1.78
CA HIS A 69 24.57 -10.91 -1.12
C HIS A 69 23.62 -9.70 -1.17
N TRP A 70 23.17 -9.31 -2.36
CA TRP A 70 22.35 -8.11 -2.53
C TRP A 70 20.97 -8.22 -1.89
N LYS A 71 20.35 -9.40 -1.90
CA LYS A 71 19.08 -9.61 -1.17
C LYS A 71 19.26 -9.44 0.34
N ALA A 72 20.31 -10.00 0.92
CA ALA A 72 20.61 -9.87 2.34
C ALA A 72 20.94 -8.41 2.70
N HIS A 73 21.78 -7.75 1.88
CA HIS A 73 22.15 -6.35 2.05
C HIS A 73 20.93 -5.44 1.98
N ASN A 74 20.14 -5.54 0.91
CA ASN A 74 18.97 -4.69 0.69
C ASN A 74 17.92 -4.91 1.79
N HIS A 75 17.70 -6.16 2.22
CA HIS A 75 16.78 -6.44 3.31
C HIS A 75 17.21 -5.74 4.61
N GLN A 76 18.49 -5.84 4.98
CA GLN A 76 19.02 -5.18 6.18
C GLN A 76 18.89 -3.65 6.07
N ARG A 77 19.29 -3.08 4.92
CA ARG A 77 19.20 -1.64 4.68
C ARG A 77 17.77 -1.14 4.74
N LEU A 78 16.82 -1.89 4.14
CA LEU A 78 15.41 -1.54 4.17
C LEU A 78 14.86 -1.54 5.60
N LEU A 79 15.23 -2.52 6.43
CA LEU A 79 14.87 -2.54 7.84
C LEU A 79 15.40 -1.30 8.59
N GLU A 80 16.66 -0.93 8.35
CA GLU A 80 17.28 0.26 8.95
C GLU A 80 16.54 1.55 8.53
N HIS A 81 16.25 1.71 7.25
CA HIS A 81 15.52 2.87 6.73
C HIS A 81 14.10 2.94 7.28
N CYS A 82 13.36 1.84 7.23
CA CYS A 82 11.96 1.81 7.68
C CYS A 82 11.83 2.03 9.20
N SER A 83 12.82 1.60 10.00
CA SER A 83 12.79 1.77 11.48
C SER A 83 12.76 3.24 11.91
N THR A 84 13.16 4.15 11.05
CA THR A 84 13.17 5.59 11.33
C THR A 84 11.98 6.35 10.71
N GLN A 85 11.16 5.66 9.91
CA GLN A 85 10.02 6.30 9.26
C GLN A 85 8.87 6.52 10.24
N PRO A 86 8.29 7.71 10.29
CA PRO A 86 7.05 7.93 11.04
C PRO A 86 5.85 7.36 10.26
N ILE A 87 4.76 7.09 10.97
CA ILE A 87 3.45 6.87 10.34
C ILE A 87 3.13 8.06 9.43
N ARG A 88 2.63 7.79 8.24
CA ARG A 88 2.35 8.82 7.22
C ARG A 88 1.36 9.88 7.74
N PRO A 89 1.55 11.15 7.32
CA PRO A 89 0.69 12.25 7.80
C PRO A 89 -0.79 12.00 7.52
N GLY A 90 -1.64 12.24 8.54
CA GLY A 90 -3.09 12.07 8.47
C GLY A 90 -3.61 10.68 8.85
N VAL A 91 -2.75 9.64 8.89
CA VAL A 91 -3.17 8.26 9.24
C VAL A 91 -3.69 8.19 10.66
N HIS A 92 -2.96 8.72 11.65
CA HIS A 92 -3.43 8.75 13.05
C HIS A 92 -4.78 9.46 13.20
N ALA A 93 -4.96 10.59 12.51
CA ALA A 93 -6.23 11.33 12.57
C ALA A 93 -7.41 10.50 12.02
N LEU A 94 -7.16 9.64 11.02
CA LEU A 94 -8.17 8.71 10.50
C LEU A 94 -8.44 7.57 11.49
N PHE A 95 -7.43 7.07 12.21
CA PHE A 95 -7.64 6.07 13.27
C PHE A 95 -8.50 6.64 14.40
N ASP A 96 -8.16 7.84 14.88
CA ASP A 96 -8.92 8.51 15.93
C ASP A 96 -10.37 8.78 15.50
N TYR A 97 -10.54 9.24 14.26
CA TYR A 97 -11.87 9.44 13.69
C TYR A 97 -12.67 8.13 13.60
N ALA A 98 -12.07 7.07 13.14
CA ALA A 98 -12.73 5.77 13.01
C ALA A 98 -13.17 5.24 14.39
N ILE A 99 -12.30 5.30 15.38
CA ILE A 99 -12.61 4.88 16.76
C ILE A 99 -13.78 5.72 17.33
N ALA A 100 -13.74 7.04 17.17
CA ALA A 100 -14.78 7.94 17.66
C ALA A 100 -16.16 7.73 17.00
N HIS A 101 -16.18 7.19 15.77
CA HIS A 101 -17.41 6.99 14.99
C HIS A 101 -17.82 5.51 14.84
N GLY A 102 -17.14 4.59 15.54
CA GLY A 102 -17.44 3.15 15.45
C GLY A 102 -17.19 2.55 14.07
N ILE A 103 -16.23 3.10 13.31
CA ILE A 103 -15.78 2.55 12.03
C ILE A 103 -14.70 1.51 12.30
N THR A 104 -14.85 0.32 11.74
CA THR A 104 -13.90 -0.78 11.92
C THR A 104 -12.60 -0.49 11.16
N LEU A 105 -11.46 -0.59 11.85
CA LEU A 105 -10.13 -0.47 11.25
C LEU A 105 -9.60 -1.84 10.82
N THR A 106 -9.06 -1.93 9.61
CA THR A 106 -8.51 -3.16 9.04
C THR A 106 -7.31 -2.87 8.15
N VAL A 107 -6.50 -3.91 7.89
CA VAL A 107 -5.37 -3.84 6.93
C VAL A 107 -5.54 -4.90 5.85
N GLY A 108 -5.22 -4.52 4.60
CA GLY A 108 -5.16 -5.42 3.44
C GLY A 108 -3.92 -5.12 2.59
N SER A 109 -2.83 -5.90 2.75
CA SER A 109 -1.52 -5.66 2.13
C SER A 109 -1.07 -6.83 1.23
N SER A 110 -0.36 -6.51 0.14
CA SER A 110 0.37 -7.50 -0.67
C SER A 110 1.70 -7.93 -0.03
N GLY A 111 2.14 -7.26 1.02
CA GLY A 111 3.28 -7.66 1.83
C GLY A 111 3.04 -8.96 2.58
N ASN A 112 4.12 -9.62 3.01
CA ASN A 112 3.99 -10.83 3.82
C ASN A 112 3.66 -10.49 5.29
N ARG A 113 3.09 -11.49 6.00
CA ARG A 113 2.64 -11.35 7.38
C ARG A 113 3.73 -10.88 8.34
N GLU A 114 4.93 -11.45 8.23
CA GLU A 114 6.05 -11.11 9.12
C GLU A 114 6.42 -9.63 9.00
N TRP A 115 6.49 -9.12 7.79
CA TRP A 115 6.77 -7.72 7.47
C TRP A 115 5.71 -6.77 8.04
N VAL A 116 4.44 -7.00 7.69
CA VAL A 116 3.33 -6.13 8.09
C VAL A 116 3.16 -6.13 9.62
N HIS A 117 3.14 -7.32 10.24
CA HIS A 117 2.98 -7.44 11.69
C HIS A 117 4.12 -6.77 12.45
N ARG A 118 5.37 -6.96 11.99
CA ARG A 118 6.55 -6.33 12.60
C ARG A 118 6.33 -4.83 12.75
N TRP A 119 6.06 -4.14 11.65
CA TRP A 119 5.96 -2.68 11.65
C TRP A 119 4.73 -2.17 12.40
N LEU A 120 3.60 -2.87 12.31
CA LEU A 120 2.42 -2.52 13.10
C LEU A 120 2.70 -2.64 14.62
N HIS A 121 3.49 -3.64 15.05
CA HIS A 121 3.92 -3.78 16.43
C HIS A 121 4.94 -2.72 16.84
N GLU A 122 5.96 -2.46 16.01
CA GLU A 122 6.99 -1.45 16.30
C GLU A 122 6.39 -0.03 16.45
N HIS A 123 5.34 0.28 15.68
CA HIS A 123 4.60 1.54 15.81
C HIS A 123 3.49 1.51 16.88
N GLY A 124 3.28 0.39 17.57
CA GLY A 124 2.29 0.27 18.64
C GLY A 124 0.83 0.32 18.19
N ILE A 125 0.54 0.11 16.90
CA ILE A 125 -0.80 0.25 16.31
C ILE A 125 -1.47 -1.07 15.94
N PHE A 126 -0.78 -2.21 16.10
CA PHE A 126 -1.30 -3.54 15.75
C PHE A 126 -2.67 -3.82 16.37
N HIS A 127 -2.86 -3.43 17.63
CA HIS A 127 -4.07 -3.68 18.41
C HIS A 127 -5.30 -2.90 17.92
N LEU A 128 -5.14 -1.91 17.05
CA LEU A 128 -6.23 -1.11 16.50
C LEU A 128 -7.04 -1.83 15.43
N PHE A 129 -6.44 -2.85 14.79
CA PHE A 129 -7.03 -3.50 13.62
C PHE A 129 -7.81 -4.77 13.98
N ALA A 130 -9.08 -4.82 13.58
CA ALA A 130 -9.95 -5.98 13.79
C ALA A 130 -9.50 -7.20 12.97
N THR A 131 -8.90 -6.97 11.79
CA THR A 131 -8.28 -8.01 10.95
C THR A 131 -7.15 -7.42 10.12
N ILE A 132 -6.13 -8.24 9.86
CA ILE A 132 -5.01 -7.94 9.00
C ILE A 132 -4.89 -9.08 8.01
N VAL A 133 -5.08 -8.78 6.72
CA VAL A 133 -4.96 -9.74 5.61
C VAL A 133 -3.71 -9.40 4.82
N THR A 134 -2.89 -10.41 4.56
CA THR A 134 -1.58 -10.30 3.91
C THR A 134 -1.50 -11.24 2.72
N SER A 135 -0.38 -11.22 1.98
CA SER A 135 -0.15 -12.19 0.89
C SER A 135 -0.21 -13.65 1.35
N ASN A 136 0.00 -13.93 2.64
CA ASN A 136 -0.09 -15.30 3.18
C ASN A 136 -1.52 -15.83 3.34
N ASP A 137 -2.53 -14.96 3.22
CA ASP A 137 -3.93 -15.28 3.51
C ASP A 137 -4.78 -15.44 2.23
N VAL A 138 -4.18 -15.18 1.07
CA VAL A 138 -4.86 -15.16 -0.24
C VAL A 138 -4.10 -15.97 -1.29
N SER A 139 -4.78 -16.34 -2.35
CA SER A 139 -4.17 -17.04 -3.48
C SER A 139 -3.56 -16.07 -4.51
N ALA A 140 -4.10 -14.85 -4.58
CA ALA A 140 -3.64 -13.81 -5.50
C ALA A 140 -3.63 -12.44 -4.81
N VAL A 141 -2.48 -11.76 -4.89
CA VAL A 141 -2.31 -10.39 -4.38
C VAL A 141 -2.83 -9.36 -5.38
N LYS A 142 -2.85 -8.08 -5.00
CA LYS A 142 -3.23 -6.96 -5.87
C LYS A 142 -2.49 -7.04 -7.23
N PRO A 143 -3.16 -6.81 -8.35
CA PRO A 143 -4.48 -6.19 -8.52
C PRO A 143 -5.68 -7.16 -8.45
N SER A 144 -5.52 -8.39 -7.90
CA SER A 144 -6.67 -9.22 -7.54
C SER A 144 -7.46 -8.55 -6.40
N PRO A 145 -8.80 -8.59 -6.42
CA PRO A 145 -9.62 -8.06 -5.34
C PRO A 145 -9.60 -8.92 -4.08
N GLU A 146 -8.97 -10.08 -4.11
CA GLU A 146 -9.09 -11.14 -3.11
C GLU A 146 -8.71 -10.64 -1.70
N ILE A 147 -7.62 -9.86 -1.58
CA ILE A 147 -7.20 -9.29 -0.28
C ILE A 147 -8.33 -8.46 0.34
N PHE A 148 -8.90 -7.52 -0.40
CA PHE A 148 -9.92 -6.63 0.12
C PHE A 148 -11.26 -7.35 0.37
N LEU A 149 -11.63 -8.30 -0.48
CA LEU A 149 -12.81 -9.13 -0.27
C LEU A 149 -12.66 -10.04 0.97
N THR A 150 -11.47 -10.59 1.21
CA THR A 150 -11.15 -11.36 2.41
C THR A 150 -11.23 -10.50 3.67
N VAL A 151 -10.69 -9.26 3.63
CA VAL A 151 -10.84 -8.29 4.73
C VAL A 151 -12.32 -8.06 5.02
N ALA A 152 -13.13 -7.75 4.01
CA ALA A 152 -14.55 -7.47 4.18
C ALA A 152 -15.30 -8.69 4.77
N ALA A 153 -14.99 -9.89 4.30
CA ALA A 153 -15.57 -11.13 4.82
C ALA A 153 -15.23 -11.37 6.30
N ASN A 154 -13.97 -11.14 6.69
CA ASN A 154 -13.50 -11.34 8.07
C ASN A 154 -14.23 -10.45 9.09
N VAL A 155 -14.71 -9.26 8.67
CA VAL A 155 -15.44 -8.33 9.53
C VAL A 155 -16.93 -8.25 9.19
N ALA A 156 -17.44 -9.18 8.38
CA ALA A 156 -18.82 -9.22 7.93
C ALA A 156 -19.33 -7.89 7.32
N ALA A 157 -18.44 -7.17 6.62
CA ALA A 157 -18.74 -5.90 5.97
C ALA A 157 -19.19 -6.13 4.52
N HIS A 158 -20.15 -5.32 4.04
CA HIS A 158 -20.48 -5.27 2.63
C HIS A 158 -19.43 -4.41 1.89
N PRO A 159 -18.91 -4.81 0.71
CA PRO A 159 -17.92 -4.04 -0.03
C PRO A 159 -18.27 -2.56 -0.22
N ALA A 160 -19.54 -2.23 -0.50
CA ALA A 160 -20.01 -0.86 -0.66
C ALA A 160 -19.92 0.02 0.61
N ASP A 161 -19.79 -0.59 1.79
CA ASP A 161 -19.62 0.09 3.09
C ASP A 161 -18.13 0.21 3.49
N CYS A 162 -17.22 -0.33 2.65
CA CYS A 162 -15.78 -0.23 2.84
C CYS A 162 -15.20 0.98 2.11
N LEU A 163 -14.19 1.59 2.73
CA LEU A 163 -13.34 2.62 2.12
C LEU A 163 -11.89 2.16 2.21
N VAL A 164 -11.26 2.00 1.04
CA VAL A 164 -9.86 1.56 0.92
C VAL A 164 -8.95 2.78 0.84
N PHE A 165 -7.84 2.78 1.57
CA PHE A 165 -6.75 3.76 1.46
C PHE A 165 -5.57 3.08 0.79
N GLU A 166 -5.05 3.66 -0.29
CA GLU A 166 -4.07 3.04 -1.17
C GLU A 166 -3.11 4.04 -1.80
N ASP A 167 -1.86 3.62 -2.00
CA ASP A 167 -0.84 4.44 -2.65
C ASP A 167 -0.54 4.03 -4.10
N SER A 168 -0.92 2.82 -4.50
CA SER A 168 -0.53 2.17 -5.76
C SER A 168 -1.67 2.02 -6.77
N ALA A 169 -1.32 1.99 -8.06
CA ALA A 169 -2.29 1.72 -9.13
C ALA A 169 -2.88 0.30 -9.05
N HIS A 170 -2.06 -0.69 -8.63
CA HIS A 170 -2.52 -2.06 -8.46
C HIS A 170 -3.55 -2.19 -7.33
N GLY A 171 -3.32 -1.47 -6.22
CA GLY A 171 -4.24 -1.51 -5.10
C GLY A 171 -5.55 -0.76 -5.38
N VAL A 172 -5.52 0.41 -6.02
CA VAL A 172 -6.75 1.09 -6.47
C VAL A 172 -7.53 0.21 -7.45
N THR A 173 -6.84 -0.48 -8.37
CA THR A 173 -7.48 -1.45 -9.27
C THR A 173 -8.13 -2.60 -8.48
N ALA A 174 -7.44 -3.14 -7.47
CA ALA A 174 -8.00 -4.19 -6.62
C ALA A 174 -9.25 -3.72 -5.86
N ALA A 175 -9.23 -2.50 -5.30
CA ALA A 175 -10.39 -1.91 -4.64
C ALA A 175 -11.58 -1.74 -5.59
N ASN A 176 -11.34 -1.24 -6.80
CA ASN A 176 -12.37 -1.09 -7.83
C ASN A 176 -12.99 -2.46 -8.21
N ARG A 177 -12.14 -3.47 -8.42
CA ARG A 177 -12.61 -4.85 -8.71
C ARG A 177 -13.36 -5.49 -7.54
N ALA A 178 -13.07 -5.08 -6.31
CA ALA A 178 -13.81 -5.49 -5.12
C ALA A 178 -15.15 -4.75 -4.96
N GLY A 179 -15.47 -3.77 -5.80
CA GLY A 179 -16.65 -2.92 -5.66
C GLY A 179 -16.56 -1.94 -4.50
N MET A 180 -15.35 -1.59 -4.06
CA MET A 180 -15.08 -0.71 -2.93
C MET A 180 -14.60 0.66 -3.40
N ARG A 181 -15.05 1.72 -2.71
CA ARG A 181 -14.48 3.06 -2.91
C ARG A 181 -13.06 3.10 -2.38
N SER A 182 -12.21 3.89 -3.04
CA SER A 182 -10.82 4.09 -2.59
C SER A 182 -10.45 5.56 -2.50
N VAL A 183 -9.52 5.86 -1.60
CA VAL A 183 -8.77 7.11 -1.52
C VAL A 183 -7.35 6.81 -1.97
N ALA A 184 -6.96 7.35 -3.12
CA ALA A 184 -5.62 7.21 -3.66
C ALA A 184 -4.69 8.26 -3.03
N VAL A 185 -3.60 7.80 -2.38
CA VAL A 185 -2.60 8.65 -1.70
C VAL A 185 -1.20 8.19 -2.08
N PRO A 186 -0.74 8.43 -3.32
CA PRO A 186 0.57 8.00 -3.77
C PRO A 186 1.69 8.47 -2.84
N ILE A 187 2.81 7.75 -2.85
CA ILE A 187 4.02 8.23 -2.17
C ILE A 187 4.51 9.55 -2.79
N PRO A 188 5.25 10.39 -2.06
CA PRO A 188 5.61 11.75 -2.52
C PRO A 188 6.28 11.79 -3.90
N SER A 189 7.15 10.83 -4.20
CA SER A 189 7.86 10.74 -5.49
C SER A 189 6.97 10.38 -6.68
N LEU A 190 5.76 9.85 -6.43
CA LEU A 190 4.80 9.40 -7.43
C LEU A 190 3.47 10.15 -7.40
N VAL A 191 3.40 11.27 -6.71
CA VAL A 191 2.17 12.05 -6.54
C VAL A 191 1.50 12.46 -7.87
N ASP A 192 2.28 12.64 -8.93
CA ASP A 192 1.77 12.97 -10.27
C ASP A 192 1.69 11.74 -11.20
N ALA A 193 2.01 10.53 -10.70
CA ALA A 193 1.91 9.31 -11.50
C ALA A 193 0.45 9.00 -11.83
N TRP A 194 0.25 8.31 -12.97
CA TRP A 194 -1.09 7.84 -13.33
C TRP A 194 -1.64 6.87 -12.28
N MET A 195 -2.92 7.04 -11.94
CA MET A 195 -3.68 6.17 -11.05
C MET A 195 -5.04 5.87 -11.70
N PRO A 196 -5.63 4.69 -11.44
CA PRO A 196 -7.02 4.42 -11.81
C PRO A 196 -8.00 5.37 -11.11
N ASP A 197 -9.25 5.39 -11.58
CA ASP A 197 -10.32 6.16 -10.94
C ASP A 197 -10.48 5.72 -9.48
N SER A 198 -10.55 6.71 -8.60
CA SER A 198 -10.77 6.55 -7.17
C SER A 198 -11.81 7.57 -6.69
N ALA A 199 -12.41 7.32 -5.52
CA ALA A 199 -13.37 8.27 -4.95
C ALA A 199 -12.73 9.62 -4.63
N LEU A 200 -11.47 9.59 -4.17
CA LEU A 200 -10.64 10.77 -3.94
C LEU A 200 -9.20 10.45 -4.33
N ARG A 201 -8.48 11.49 -4.78
CA ARG A 201 -7.03 11.47 -4.89
C ARG A 201 -6.45 12.63 -4.10
N LEU A 202 -5.53 12.33 -3.18
CA LEU A 202 -4.90 13.30 -2.28
C LEU A 202 -3.38 13.19 -2.41
N ARG A 203 -2.68 14.26 -2.10
CA ARG A 203 -1.19 14.23 -1.98
C ARG A 203 -0.78 13.62 -0.64
N THR A 204 -1.58 13.90 0.40
CA THR A 204 -1.44 13.31 1.74
C THR A 204 -2.81 13.23 2.41
N LEU A 205 -2.99 12.27 3.33
CA LEU A 205 -4.21 12.14 4.13
C LEU A 205 -4.42 13.32 5.10
N ALA A 206 -3.42 14.18 5.27
CA ALA A 206 -3.51 15.41 6.05
C ALA A 206 -4.05 16.61 5.26
N ASP A 207 -4.29 16.49 3.95
CA ASP A 207 -4.77 17.61 3.11
C ASP A 207 -6.17 18.09 3.47
N ILE A 208 -7.00 17.20 4.02
CA ILE A 208 -8.37 17.48 4.44
C ILE A 208 -8.69 16.81 5.76
N THR A 209 -9.71 17.26 6.46
CA THR A 209 -10.14 16.60 7.70
C THR A 209 -10.70 15.21 7.44
N PRO A 210 -10.59 14.25 8.40
CA PRO A 210 -11.20 12.92 8.26
C PRO A 210 -12.71 12.98 7.98
N ALA A 211 -13.43 13.90 8.62
CA ALA A 211 -14.87 14.09 8.40
C ALA A 211 -15.18 14.50 6.96
N GLU A 212 -14.42 15.45 6.41
CA GLU A 212 -14.56 15.88 5.02
C GLU A 212 -14.19 14.77 4.04
N LEU A 213 -13.08 14.06 4.32
CA LEU A 213 -12.65 12.92 3.51
C LEU A 213 -13.75 11.86 3.39
N VAL A 214 -14.30 11.45 4.54
CA VAL A 214 -15.35 10.42 4.59
C VAL A 214 -16.63 10.91 3.88
N ALA A 215 -17.03 12.15 4.09
CA ALA A 215 -18.22 12.73 3.43
C ALA A 215 -18.06 12.76 1.91
N ARG A 216 -16.90 13.21 1.42
CA ARG A 216 -16.61 13.26 -0.02
C ARG A 216 -16.51 11.87 -0.64
N ALA A 217 -15.82 10.94 0.02
CA ALA A 217 -15.71 9.56 -0.44
C ALA A 217 -17.08 8.85 -0.46
N ALA A 218 -17.93 9.05 0.56
CA ALA A 218 -19.27 8.47 0.60
C ALA A 218 -20.22 9.01 -0.49
N ALA A 219 -20.02 10.26 -0.94
CA ALA A 219 -20.78 10.87 -2.02
C ALA A 219 -20.33 10.40 -3.42
N ALA A 220 -19.12 9.87 -3.55
CA ALA A 220 -18.63 9.36 -4.83
C ALA A 220 -19.39 8.09 -5.25
N PRO A 221 -19.58 7.87 -6.56
CA PRO A 221 -20.18 6.63 -7.05
C PRO A 221 -19.36 5.41 -6.64
N LEU A 222 -20.01 4.26 -6.57
CA LEU A 222 -19.27 3.00 -6.47
C LEU A 222 -18.55 2.73 -7.80
N PRO A 223 -17.35 2.12 -7.76
CA PRO A 223 -16.67 1.76 -8.99
C PRO A 223 -17.50 0.72 -9.77
N SER A 224 -17.46 0.80 -11.11
CA SER A 224 -18.04 -0.24 -11.95
C SER A 224 -17.19 -1.50 -11.87
N ALA A 225 -17.81 -2.66 -11.66
CA ALA A 225 -17.12 -3.96 -11.54
C ALA A 225 -16.37 -4.42 -12.82
N THR A 226 -16.31 -3.59 -13.85
CA THR A 226 -15.75 -3.88 -15.19
C THR A 226 -14.44 -3.15 -15.49
N ALA A 227 -13.78 -2.57 -14.50
CA ALA A 227 -12.50 -1.88 -14.71
C ALA A 227 -11.28 -2.76 -14.43
#